data_5184396f1c488e72eba749045da4a4a9
#
_entry.id   5184396f1c488e72eba749045da4a4a9
#
_cell.length_a   1.000
_cell.length_b   1.000
_cell.length_c   1.000
_cell.angle_alpha   90.00
_cell.angle_beta   90.00
_cell.angle_gamma   90.00
#
_symmetry.space_group_name_H-M   'P 1'
#
loop_
_entity.id
_entity.type
_entity.pdbx_description
1 polymer ?
#
loop_
_entity_poly.entity_id
_entity_poly.type
_entity_poly.pdbx_seq_one_letter_code
_entity_poly.pdbx_strand_id
1 'polypeptide(L)'
;MQKWEKIVDHLLQEAIGNGDISHLPGAGKPLRLDNNSHTPPELRAAHKILDDHNVIPDWIADRETLDQTESKLWRRLLHKAARYQADRRAAIKAERAKLETKIEGDWKRFKSGFLEATDRYNRALLEHNLTLPKGIAHKPQLRGEEMIERALQANAGKADNTN
;
A
#
# COMPACT_ATOMS: atom_id res chain seq x y z
N MET A 1 3.61 18.44 -20.33
CA MET A 1 3.47 19.26 -19.11
C MET A 1 2.38 18.66 -18.26
N GLN A 2 2.72 18.21 -17.07
CA GLN A 2 1.78 17.48 -16.20
C GLN A 2 0.73 18.45 -15.63
N LYS A 3 -0.48 17.94 -15.40
CA LYS A 3 -1.62 18.70 -14.84
C LYS A 3 -1.27 19.47 -13.55
N TRP A 4 -0.35 18.89 -12.75
CA TRP A 4 0.13 19.43 -11.47
C TRP A 4 1.01 20.67 -11.60
N GLU A 5 1.91 20.70 -12.58
CA GLU A 5 2.75 21.88 -12.85
C GLU A 5 1.88 23.10 -13.11
N LYS A 6 0.79 22.91 -13.88
CA LYS A 6 -0.16 24.00 -14.16
C LYS A 6 -0.91 24.48 -12.92
N ILE A 7 -1.29 23.58 -12.00
CA ILE A 7 -1.96 23.93 -10.76
C ILE A 7 -1.00 24.70 -9.85
N VAL A 8 0.24 24.21 -9.68
CA VAL A 8 1.26 24.88 -8.87
C VAL A 8 1.61 26.24 -9.47
N ASP A 9 1.82 26.32 -10.78
CA ASP A 9 2.07 27.60 -11.46
C ASP A 9 0.93 28.59 -11.29
N HIS A 10 -0.31 28.13 -11.38
CA HIS A 10 -1.48 28.99 -11.19
C HIS A 10 -1.55 29.51 -9.75
N LEU A 11 -1.38 28.65 -8.74
CA LEU A 11 -1.39 29.05 -7.32
C LEU A 11 -0.23 29.97 -6.98
N LEU A 12 0.96 29.73 -7.54
CA LEU A 12 2.11 30.63 -7.39
C LEU A 12 1.87 31.98 -8.05
N GLN A 13 1.31 32.01 -9.27
CA GLN A 13 0.97 33.26 -9.96
C GLN A 13 -0.10 34.05 -9.21
N GLU A 14 -1.10 33.39 -8.66
CA GLU A 14 -2.13 34.03 -7.85
C GLU A 14 -1.54 34.61 -6.55
N ALA A 15 -0.65 33.87 -5.87
CA ALA A 15 0.04 34.33 -4.66
C ALA A 15 1.00 35.49 -4.94
N ILE A 16 1.73 35.47 -6.06
CA ILE A 16 2.67 36.52 -6.49
C ILE A 16 1.94 37.72 -7.08
N GLY A 17 0.84 37.50 -7.83
CA GLY A 17 0.09 38.54 -8.53
C GLY A 17 -0.59 39.54 -7.60
N ASN A 18 -0.89 39.18 -6.37
CA ASN A 18 -1.47 40.06 -5.35
C ASN A 18 -0.42 40.92 -4.59
N GLY A 19 0.89 40.80 -4.91
CA GLY A 19 1.97 41.74 -4.57
C GLY A 19 2.33 41.89 -3.08
N ASP A 20 1.49 41.48 -2.16
CA ASP A 20 1.75 41.57 -0.71
C ASP A 20 1.58 40.18 -0.06
N ILE A 21 2.71 39.44 0.04
CA ILE A 21 2.79 38.17 0.74
C ILE A 21 3.06 38.31 2.24
N SER A 22 3.20 39.55 2.74
CA SER A 22 3.53 39.81 4.15
C SER A 22 2.42 39.41 5.12
N HIS A 23 1.18 39.31 4.65
CA HIS A 23 0.01 38.90 5.43
C HIS A 23 -0.21 37.35 5.43
N LEU A 24 0.57 36.60 4.67
CA LEU A 24 0.42 35.15 4.68
C LEU A 24 0.92 34.55 6.01
N PRO A 25 0.19 33.59 6.59
CA PRO A 25 0.63 32.87 7.79
C PRO A 25 1.98 32.21 7.53
N GLY A 26 3.04 32.71 8.17
CA GLY A 26 4.39 32.16 7.98
C GLY A 26 5.34 33.04 7.17
N ALA A 27 4.90 34.22 6.68
CA ALA A 27 5.80 35.17 6.00
C ALA A 27 7.04 35.47 6.87
N GLY A 28 8.24 35.31 6.28
CA GLY A 28 9.51 35.52 6.97
C GLY A 28 9.94 34.41 7.95
N LYS A 29 9.18 33.35 8.12
CA LYS A 29 9.55 32.20 8.93
C LYS A 29 10.09 31.07 8.05
N PRO A 30 11.10 30.31 8.54
CA PRO A 30 11.56 29.15 7.81
C PRO A 30 10.41 28.14 7.61
N LEU A 31 10.24 27.68 6.38
CA LEU A 31 9.22 26.67 6.05
C LEU A 31 9.50 25.38 6.84
N ARG A 32 8.55 24.95 7.65
CA ARG A 32 8.58 23.62 8.25
C ARG A 32 8.13 22.62 7.18
N LEU A 33 9.10 22.11 6.43
CA LEU A 33 8.86 20.99 5.52
C LEU A 33 8.86 19.73 6.36
N ASP A 34 7.70 19.12 6.56
CA ASP A 34 7.64 17.81 7.16
C ASP A 34 8.51 16.86 6.34
N ASN A 35 9.29 16.03 7.05
CA ASN A 35 10.19 15.06 6.42
C ASN A 35 9.37 13.96 5.73
N ASN A 36 8.73 14.32 4.63
CA ASN A 36 8.04 13.36 3.79
C ASN A 36 9.10 12.55 3.04
N SER A 37 9.55 11.44 3.66
CA SER A 37 10.65 10.60 3.18
C SER A 37 10.39 9.98 1.79
N HIS A 38 9.13 10.00 1.35
CA HIS A 38 8.70 9.46 0.06
C HIS A 38 8.74 10.49 -1.07
N THR A 39 8.95 11.78 -0.76
CA THR A 39 8.95 12.86 -1.74
C THR A 39 10.38 13.35 -1.99
N PRO A 40 10.85 13.38 -3.25
CA PRO A 40 12.13 13.97 -3.61
C PRO A 40 12.26 15.41 -3.09
N PRO A 41 13.47 15.85 -2.65
CA PRO A 41 13.68 17.18 -2.07
C PRO A 41 13.15 18.32 -2.93
N GLU A 42 13.28 18.18 -4.26
CA GLU A 42 12.89 19.18 -5.26
C GLU A 42 11.38 19.40 -5.31
N LEU A 43 10.60 18.36 -4.94
CA LEU A 43 9.14 18.40 -4.98
C LEU A 43 8.50 18.72 -3.62
N ARG A 44 9.28 18.79 -2.53
CA ARG A 44 8.75 19.00 -1.17
C ARG A 44 8.02 20.34 -1.02
N ALA A 45 8.57 21.39 -1.61
CA ALA A 45 7.92 22.72 -1.56
C ALA A 45 6.59 22.72 -2.31
N ALA A 46 6.54 22.11 -3.50
CA ALA A 46 5.31 21.99 -4.26
C ALA A 46 4.26 21.15 -3.52
N HIS A 47 4.67 20.03 -2.92
CA HIS A 47 3.78 19.19 -2.12
C HIS A 47 3.21 19.95 -0.90
N LYS A 48 4.04 20.78 -0.25
CA LYS A 48 3.58 21.55 0.88
C LYS A 48 2.50 22.59 0.48
N ILE A 49 2.67 23.26 -0.65
CA ILE A 49 1.66 24.19 -1.17
C ILE A 49 0.35 23.46 -1.47
N LEU A 50 0.42 22.27 -2.08
CA LEU A 50 -0.76 21.46 -2.37
C LEU A 50 -1.47 21.00 -1.08
N ASP A 51 -0.70 20.62 -0.06
CA ASP A 51 -1.22 20.18 1.25
C ASP A 51 -1.89 21.33 1.99
N ASP A 52 -1.26 22.50 2.04
CA ASP A 52 -1.82 23.72 2.66
C ASP A 52 -3.15 24.14 2.01
N HIS A 53 -3.36 23.80 0.74
CA HIS A 53 -4.62 24.04 0.00
C HIS A 53 -5.55 22.82 -0.03
N ASN A 54 -5.27 21.75 0.73
CA ASN A 54 -6.01 20.48 0.74
C ASN A 54 -6.11 19.82 -0.66
N VAL A 55 -5.13 20.05 -1.53
CA VAL A 55 -5.04 19.43 -2.85
C VAL A 55 -4.08 18.26 -2.77
N ILE A 56 -4.61 17.07 -2.61
CA ILE A 56 -3.81 15.84 -2.63
C ILE A 56 -3.66 15.40 -4.08
N PRO A 57 -2.42 15.25 -4.60
CA PRO A 57 -2.20 14.67 -5.92
C PRO A 57 -2.84 13.29 -6.05
N ASP A 58 -3.50 13.01 -7.19
CA ASP A 58 -4.20 11.74 -7.42
C ASP A 58 -3.29 10.53 -7.16
N TRP A 59 -2.00 10.60 -7.56
CA TRP A 59 -1.05 9.50 -7.35
C TRP A 59 -0.76 9.21 -5.87
N ILE A 60 -0.88 10.19 -4.96
CA ILE A 60 -0.73 9.99 -3.51
C ILE A 60 -1.95 9.26 -2.96
N ALA A 61 -3.15 9.68 -3.35
CA ALA A 61 -4.40 9.04 -2.96
C ALA A 61 -4.47 7.58 -3.48
N ASP A 62 -4.05 7.38 -4.73
CA ASP A 62 -3.97 6.05 -5.35
C ASP A 62 -2.96 5.16 -4.61
N ARG A 63 -1.79 5.71 -4.24
CA ARG A 63 -0.78 4.98 -3.48
C ARG A 63 -1.31 4.54 -2.11
N GLU A 64 -2.01 5.41 -1.41
CA GLU A 64 -2.63 5.08 -0.13
C GLU A 64 -3.65 3.94 -0.27
N THR A 65 -4.47 4.00 -1.32
CA THR A 65 -5.45 2.95 -1.65
C THR A 65 -4.77 1.60 -1.94
N LEU A 66 -3.65 1.62 -2.67
CA LEU A 66 -2.83 0.44 -2.92
C LEU A 66 -2.22 -0.12 -1.64
N ASP A 67 -1.66 0.73 -0.78
CA ASP A 67 -1.07 0.32 0.50
C ASP A 67 -2.11 -0.30 1.45
N GLN A 68 -3.30 0.28 1.50
CA GLN A 68 -4.44 -0.29 2.23
C GLN A 68 -4.88 -1.65 1.67
N THR A 69 -4.90 -1.78 0.34
CA THR A 69 -5.29 -3.03 -0.34
C THR A 69 -4.27 -4.13 -0.08
N GLU A 70 -2.97 -3.84 -0.19
CA GLU A 70 -1.88 -4.77 0.15
C GLU A 70 -1.99 -5.23 1.61
N SER A 71 -2.20 -4.29 2.53
CA SER A 71 -2.37 -4.58 3.96
C SER A 71 -3.59 -5.48 4.24
N LYS A 72 -4.69 -5.30 3.49
CA LYS A 72 -5.88 -6.16 3.57
C LYS A 72 -5.59 -7.56 3.02
N LEU A 73 -4.90 -7.66 1.89
CA LEU A 73 -4.49 -8.95 1.30
C LEU A 73 -3.61 -9.73 2.28
N TRP A 74 -2.61 -9.07 2.85
CA TRP A 74 -1.68 -9.70 3.79
C TRP A 74 -2.37 -10.18 5.06
N ARG A 75 -3.20 -9.35 5.69
CA ARG A 75 -3.98 -9.73 6.88
C ARG A 75 -4.91 -10.91 6.62
N ARG A 76 -5.60 -10.87 5.48
CA ARG A 76 -6.50 -11.98 5.08
C ARG A 76 -5.73 -13.29 4.88
N LEU A 77 -4.56 -13.22 4.24
CA LEU A 77 -3.71 -14.38 4.01
C LEU A 77 -3.21 -14.97 5.33
N LEU A 78 -2.64 -14.15 6.22
CA LEU A 78 -2.14 -14.61 7.53
C LEU A 78 -3.23 -15.30 8.34
N HIS A 79 -4.42 -14.68 8.42
CA HIS A 79 -5.55 -15.27 9.15
C HIS A 79 -5.99 -16.61 8.56
N LYS A 80 -6.08 -16.70 7.22
CA LYS A 80 -6.48 -17.95 6.56
C LYS A 80 -5.43 -19.04 6.65
N ALA A 81 -4.15 -18.70 6.54
CA ALA A 81 -3.04 -19.64 6.70
C ALA A 81 -2.99 -20.21 8.13
N ALA A 82 -3.14 -19.35 9.14
CA ALA A 82 -3.19 -19.79 10.53
C ALA A 82 -4.34 -20.77 10.80
N ARG A 83 -5.53 -20.41 10.32
CA ARG A 83 -6.72 -21.26 10.47
C ARG A 83 -6.55 -22.59 9.73
N TYR A 84 -6.08 -22.58 8.49
CA TYR A 84 -5.81 -23.80 7.73
C TYR A 84 -4.87 -24.75 8.48
N GLN A 85 -3.77 -24.24 9.02
CA GLN A 85 -2.82 -25.07 9.77
C GLN A 85 -3.39 -25.62 11.07
N ALA A 86 -4.18 -24.81 11.80
CA ALA A 86 -4.83 -25.23 13.03
C ALA A 86 -5.87 -26.32 12.75
N ASP A 87 -6.76 -26.10 11.79
CA ASP A 87 -7.82 -27.02 11.43
C ASP A 87 -7.25 -28.35 10.88
N ARG A 88 -6.18 -28.28 10.06
CA ARG A 88 -5.49 -29.46 9.52
C ARG A 88 -4.84 -30.29 10.63
N ARG A 89 -4.14 -29.66 11.56
CA ARG A 89 -3.54 -30.36 12.71
C ARG A 89 -4.60 -31.05 13.57
N ALA A 90 -5.72 -30.35 13.82
CA ALA A 90 -6.83 -30.93 14.58
C ALA A 90 -7.48 -32.13 13.85
N ALA A 91 -7.64 -32.05 12.53
CA ALA A 91 -8.21 -33.12 11.73
C ALA A 91 -7.29 -34.38 11.71
N ILE A 92 -5.99 -34.18 11.57
CA ILE A 92 -4.97 -35.26 11.62
C ILE A 92 -5.00 -35.91 13.01
N LYS A 93 -4.94 -35.11 14.09
CA LYS A 93 -4.96 -35.63 15.47
C LYS A 93 -6.22 -36.42 15.80
N ALA A 94 -7.34 -36.06 15.17
CA ALA A 94 -8.63 -36.74 15.35
C ALA A 94 -8.87 -37.85 14.33
N GLU A 95 -7.91 -38.19 13.48
CA GLU A 95 -7.98 -39.23 12.43
C GLU A 95 -9.18 -39.06 11.47
N ARG A 96 -9.56 -37.78 11.18
CA ARG A 96 -10.73 -37.44 10.36
C ARG A 96 -10.33 -37.17 8.90
N ALA A 97 -9.98 -38.22 8.15
CA ALA A 97 -9.51 -38.10 6.77
C ALA A 97 -10.47 -37.32 5.83
N LYS A 98 -11.78 -37.50 5.94
CA LYS A 98 -12.77 -36.72 5.15
C LYS A 98 -12.73 -35.22 5.46
N LEU A 99 -12.50 -34.86 6.73
CA LEU A 99 -12.39 -33.45 7.14
C LEU A 99 -11.08 -32.85 6.62
N GLU A 100 -9.98 -33.60 6.68
CA GLU A 100 -8.68 -33.18 6.13
C GLU A 100 -8.79 -32.88 4.62
N THR A 101 -9.39 -33.79 3.83
CA THR A 101 -9.62 -33.58 2.40
C THR A 101 -10.45 -32.32 2.13
N LYS A 102 -11.47 -32.04 2.94
CA LYS A 102 -12.28 -30.83 2.82
C LYS A 102 -11.45 -29.56 3.10
N ILE A 103 -10.68 -29.56 4.19
CA ILE A 103 -9.79 -28.43 4.57
C ILE A 103 -8.77 -28.15 3.48
N GLU A 104 -8.18 -29.16 2.91
CA GLU A 104 -7.23 -29.03 1.79
C GLU A 104 -7.90 -28.44 0.53
N GLY A 105 -9.10 -28.91 0.20
CA GLY A 105 -9.90 -28.37 -0.90
C GLY A 105 -10.28 -26.91 -0.70
N ASP A 106 -10.67 -26.51 0.52
CA ASP A 106 -10.98 -25.12 0.88
C ASP A 106 -9.73 -24.22 0.80
N TRP A 107 -8.60 -24.76 1.24
CA TRP A 107 -7.32 -24.05 1.14
C TRP A 107 -6.87 -23.86 -0.32
N LYS A 108 -7.02 -24.86 -1.16
CA LYS A 108 -6.71 -24.77 -2.60
C LYS A 108 -7.56 -23.70 -3.29
N ARG A 109 -8.87 -23.66 -3.01
CA ARG A 109 -9.77 -22.60 -3.54
C ARG A 109 -9.38 -21.22 -3.05
N PHE A 110 -9.05 -21.11 -1.75
CA PHE A 110 -8.57 -19.85 -1.21
C PHE A 110 -7.28 -19.37 -1.88
N LYS A 111 -6.28 -20.25 -2.08
CA LYS A 111 -5.02 -19.92 -2.78
C LYS A 111 -5.28 -19.37 -4.18
N SER A 112 -6.12 -20.06 -4.97
CA SER A 112 -6.46 -19.58 -6.32
C SER A 112 -7.06 -18.18 -6.29
N GLY A 113 -8.07 -17.95 -5.47
CA GLY A 113 -8.68 -16.62 -5.35
C GLY A 113 -7.75 -15.55 -4.78
N PHE A 114 -6.78 -15.93 -3.94
CA PHE A 114 -5.74 -15.02 -3.45
C PHE A 114 -4.77 -14.62 -4.56
N LEU A 115 -4.32 -15.56 -5.37
CA LEU A 115 -3.44 -15.30 -6.52
C LEU A 115 -4.13 -14.37 -7.53
N GLU A 116 -5.39 -14.65 -7.87
CA GLU A 116 -6.18 -13.76 -8.73
C GLU A 116 -6.33 -12.34 -8.15
N ALA A 117 -6.51 -12.22 -6.83
CA ALA A 117 -6.58 -10.92 -6.17
C ALA A 117 -5.23 -10.18 -6.20
N THR A 118 -4.12 -10.91 -6.06
CA THR A 118 -2.76 -10.38 -6.18
C THR A 118 -2.49 -9.91 -7.62
N ASP A 119 -2.94 -10.64 -8.62
CA ASP A 119 -2.79 -10.23 -10.02
C ASP A 119 -3.59 -8.97 -10.36
N ARG A 120 -4.81 -8.85 -9.81
CA ARG A 120 -5.59 -7.61 -9.93
C ARG A 120 -4.88 -6.41 -9.27
N TYR A 121 -4.35 -6.63 -8.07
CA TYR A 121 -3.54 -5.61 -7.38
C TYR A 121 -2.32 -5.21 -8.21
N ASN A 122 -1.56 -6.16 -8.74
CA ASN A 122 -0.37 -5.90 -9.54
C ASN A 122 -0.66 -5.13 -10.82
N ARG A 123 -1.82 -5.36 -11.45
CA ARG A 123 -2.27 -4.56 -12.60
C ARG A 123 -2.54 -3.10 -12.21
N ALA A 124 -3.30 -2.87 -11.14
CA ALA A 124 -3.55 -1.52 -10.64
C ALA A 124 -2.26 -0.81 -10.20
N LEU A 125 -1.32 -1.56 -9.59
CA LEU A 125 -0.01 -1.06 -9.22
C LEU A 125 0.83 -0.66 -10.44
N LEU A 126 0.77 -1.44 -11.52
CA LEU A 126 1.48 -1.12 -12.76
C LEU A 126 0.93 0.19 -13.36
N GLU A 127 -0.39 0.33 -13.44
CA GLU A 127 -1.05 1.55 -13.90
C GLU A 127 -0.63 2.76 -13.05
N HIS A 128 -0.64 2.62 -11.72
CA HIS A 128 -0.18 3.65 -10.81
C HIS A 128 1.30 4.02 -11.05
N ASN A 129 2.19 3.02 -11.18
CA ASN A 129 3.62 3.27 -11.44
C ASN A 129 3.87 4.05 -12.74
N LEU A 130 2.99 3.91 -13.74
CA LEU A 130 3.08 4.66 -15.01
C LEU A 130 2.65 6.14 -14.86
N THR A 131 1.84 6.46 -13.85
CA THR A 131 1.37 7.84 -13.61
C THR A 131 2.27 8.64 -12.67
N LEU A 132 3.27 7.99 -12.07
CA LEU A 132 4.15 8.64 -11.11
C LEU A 132 5.01 9.75 -11.75
N PRO A 133 5.19 10.88 -11.06
CA PRO A 133 6.15 11.91 -11.45
C PRO A 133 7.58 11.35 -11.52
N LYS A 134 8.42 11.99 -12.35
CA LYS A 134 9.86 11.67 -12.40
C LYS A 134 10.49 11.82 -11.00
N GLY A 135 11.32 10.84 -10.63
CA GLY A 135 12.02 10.86 -9.34
C GLY A 135 11.26 10.16 -8.20
N ILE A 136 10.00 9.78 -8.39
CA ILE A 136 9.28 8.94 -7.42
C ILE A 136 9.58 7.46 -7.71
N ALA A 137 10.00 6.74 -6.66
CA ALA A 137 10.31 5.33 -6.78
C ALA A 137 9.05 4.49 -7.05
N HIS A 138 9.13 3.60 -8.03
CA HIS A 138 8.10 2.62 -8.31
C HIS A 138 7.97 1.61 -7.17
N LYS A 139 6.76 1.24 -6.85
CA LYS A 139 6.48 0.16 -5.90
C LYS A 139 6.62 -1.19 -6.62
N PRO A 140 7.32 -2.19 -6.01
CA PRO A 140 7.48 -3.50 -6.61
C PRO A 140 6.16 -4.28 -6.61
N GLN A 141 6.01 -5.18 -7.58
CA GLN A 141 4.89 -6.10 -7.64
C GLN A 141 4.91 -7.12 -6.49
N LEU A 142 3.73 -7.54 -6.05
CA LEU A 142 3.58 -8.59 -5.07
C LEU A 142 3.75 -9.97 -5.74
N ARG A 143 4.49 -10.84 -5.08
CA ARG A 143 4.67 -12.23 -5.48
C ARG A 143 3.75 -13.11 -4.64
N GLY A 144 2.56 -13.40 -5.17
CA GLY A 144 1.50 -14.08 -4.43
C GLY A 144 1.92 -15.42 -3.83
N GLU A 145 2.69 -16.22 -4.56
CA GLU A 145 3.17 -17.53 -4.09
C GLU A 145 4.16 -17.40 -2.93
N GLU A 146 5.15 -16.49 -3.05
CA GLU A 146 6.09 -16.21 -1.96
C GLU A 146 5.37 -15.70 -0.70
N MET A 147 4.32 -14.90 -0.87
CA MET A 147 3.50 -14.43 0.24
C MET A 147 2.80 -15.60 0.95
N ILE A 148 2.25 -16.56 0.19
CA ILE A 148 1.61 -17.76 0.75
C ILE A 148 2.63 -18.60 1.55
N GLU A 149 3.82 -18.81 1.01
CA GLU A 149 4.87 -19.54 1.70
C GLU A 149 5.29 -18.88 3.00
N ARG A 150 5.55 -17.57 2.96
CA ARG A 150 5.87 -16.76 4.16
C ARG A 150 4.78 -16.82 5.22
N ALA A 151 3.51 -16.74 4.80
CA ALA A 151 2.38 -16.82 5.73
C ALA A 151 2.28 -18.19 6.40
N LEU A 152 2.58 -19.28 5.70
CA LEU A 152 2.63 -20.62 6.27
C LEU A 152 3.81 -20.78 7.22
N GLN A 153 4.99 -20.27 6.88
CA GLN A 153 6.18 -20.32 7.74
C GLN A 153 6.01 -19.51 9.03
N ALA A 154 5.45 -18.31 8.93
CA ALA A 154 5.20 -17.44 10.09
C ALA A 154 4.29 -18.07 11.15
N ASN A 155 3.41 -18.98 10.75
CA ASN A 155 2.50 -19.67 11.65
C ASN A 155 3.03 -21.04 12.13
N ALA A 156 4.01 -21.63 11.43
CA ALA A 156 4.68 -22.84 11.87
C ALA A 156 5.54 -22.57 13.12
N GLY A 157 6.33 -21.49 13.12
CA GLY A 157 7.20 -21.14 14.24
C GLY A 157 6.48 -20.68 15.52
N LYS A 158 5.19 -20.29 15.43
CA LYS A 158 4.38 -19.96 16.62
C LYS A 158 3.86 -21.20 17.36
N ALA A 159 3.80 -22.33 16.68
CA ALA A 159 3.30 -23.58 17.27
C ALA A 159 4.34 -24.28 18.14
N ASP A 160 5.64 -24.10 17.85
CA ASP A 160 6.73 -24.73 18.59
C ASP A 160 7.06 -23.99 19.91
N ASN A 161 6.62 -22.73 20.06
CA ASN A 161 6.86 -21.92 21.28
C ASN A 161 5.74 -22.02 22.33
N THR A 162 4.76 -22.89 22.15
CA THR A 162 3.60 -23.01 23.08
C THR A 162 3.53 -24.40 23.75
N ASN A 163 4.64 -25.12 23.80
CA ASN A 163 4.76 -26.39 24.52
C ASN A 163 5.60 -26.22 25.79
#